data_0a8db782657660137b3c115415ec6105
#
_entry.id   0a8db782657660137b3c115415ec6105
#
_cell.length_a   1.000
_cell.length_b   1.000
_cell.length_c   1.000
_cell.angle_alpha   90.00
_cell.angle_beta   90.00
_cell.angle_gamma   90.00
#
_symmetry.space_group_name_H-M   'P 1'
#
loop_
_entity.id
_entity.type
_entity.pdbx_description
1 polymer ?
#
loop_
_entity_poly.entity_id
_entity_poly.type
_entity_poly.pdbx_seq_one_letter_code
_entity_poly.pdbx_strand_id
1 'polypeptide(L)'
;MKRLILGLLAVLLLCTPVFARPPITVYVDGAKVNFDQQPIIQNDRTLVPMRRIFEALDAEVFWDEPTQSVTAVSGNDVILFQIGRTALFKNGKQTYTMPVPAQIVNDRTLVPLRAVAESFGCDVAWDGIDYVVDITSAGNAPAQRPEEPDYSEQDTPMSGGYTSKATAPDGTVVLNIELRCDEVTTGSGRAAINGDMANETYGQGQAFLQAYQQKALADYQADPDDFQPYYYMGSYTLMREQDGYASFLAAVSFHDGEDESVQYFSHTYDMKTGKEVDLDDLVSDSRDDLEYLWQASFGALIDAEPDAFYRNAEKKLEKNLDEVDFYLTEEGIVFYLSPGIIAPPETGAVSFEITYEF
;
A
#
# COMPACT_ATOMS: atom_id res chain seq x y z
N MET A 1 -18.70 -14.97 -27.37
CA MET A 1 -19.30 -14.59 -26.07
C MET A 1 -19.51 -15.89 -25.28
N LYS A 2 -18.76 -16.04 -24.20
CA LYS A 2 -18.83 -17.23 -23.34
C LYS A 2 -19.70 -16.86 -22.13
N ARG A 3 -20.59 -17.75 -21.71
CA ARG A 3 -21.42 -17.55 -20.51
C ARG A 3 -20.61 -17.90 -19.27
N LEU A 4 -20.73 -17.10 -18.22
CA LEU A 4 -20.24 -17.46 -16.89
C LEU A 4 -20.89 -18.80 -16.50
N ILE A 5 -20.11 -19.88 -16.48
CA ILE A 5 -20.59 -21.17 -15.98
C ILE A 5 -20.64 -21.02 -14.48
N LEU A 6 -21.86 -21.07 -13.95
CA LEU A 6 -22.16 -21.03 -12.51
C LEU A 6 -21.59 -22.31 -11.84
N GLY A 7 -20.29 -22.36 -11.74
CA GLY A 7 -19.56 -23.29 -10.88
C GLY A 7 -19.30 -22.57 -9.57
N LEU A 8 -20.24 -22.68 -8.64
CA LEU A 8 -20.11 -22.18 -7.27
C LEU A 8 -18.97 -22.93 -6.57
N LEU A 9 -17.73 -22.55 -6.84
CA LEU A 9 -16.60 -22.83 -5.98
C LEU A 9 -16.04 -21.47 -5.55
N ALA A 10 -16.73 -20.86 -4.59
CA ALA A 10 -16.21 -19.73 -3.86
C ALA A 10 -14.97 -20.23 -3.09
N VAL A 11 -13.81 -20.15 -3.69
CA VAL A 11 -12.56 -20.14 -2.93
C VAL A 11 -12.51 -18.75 -2.28
N LEU A 12 -12.89 -18.73 -1.01
CA LEU A 12 -12.76 -17.57 -0.13
C LEU A 12 -11.27 -17.30 0.07
N LEU A 13 -10.61 -16.71 -0.91
CA LEU A 13 -9.39 -15.96 -0.69
C LEU A 13 -9.85 -14.57 -0.23
N LEU A 14 -9.94 -14.38 1.07
CA LEU A 14 -9.80 -13.06 1.67
C LEU A 14 -8.39 -12.58 1.32
N CYS A 15 -8.19 -12.14 0.07
CA CYS A 15 -7.18 -11.16 -0.22
C CYS A 15 -7.69 -9.89 0.45
N THR A 16 -7.41 -9.74 1.75
CA THR A 16 -7.31 -8.41 2.29
C THR A 16 -6.22 -7.75 1.47
N PRO A 17 -6.53 -6.81 0.55
CA PRO A 17 -5.48 -5.99 0.01
C PRO A 17 -4.87 -5.31 1.23
N VAL A 18 -3.67 -5.71 1.57
CA VAL A 18 -2.84 -4.92 2.48
C VAL A 18 -2.79 -3.57 1.82
N PHE A 19 -3.50 -2.62 2.39
CA PHE A 19 -3.52 -1.24 1.94
C PHE A 19 -2.10 -0.83 1.66
N ALA A 20 -1.78 -0.62 0.43
CA ALA A 20 -0.50 -0.10 0.05
C ALA A 20 -0.45 1.40 0.39
N ARG A 21 -0.29 1.69 1.67
CA ARG A 21 0.59 2.82 2.00
C ARG A 21 1.85 2.58 1.17
N PRO A 22 2.49 3.61 0.60
CA PRO A 22 3.73 3.39 -0.13
C PRO A 22 4.60 2.42 0.67
N PRO A 23 5.22 1.43 0.03
CA PRO A 23 6.02 0.46 0.76
C PRO A 23 7.07 1.23 1.55
N ILE A 24 7.10 1.02 2.87
CA ILE A 24 8.06 1.72 3.71
C ILE A 24 9.46 1.38 3.23
N THR A 25 10.18 2.39 2.79
CA THR A 25 11.58 2.26 2.41
C THR A 25 12.47 2.62 3.60
N VAL A 26 13.48 1.82 3.86
CA VAL A 26 14.44 2.06 4.95
C VAL A 26 15.83 2.22 4.38
N TYR A 27 16.53 3.25 4.79
CA TYR A 27 17.94 3.46 4.51
C TYR A 27 18.74 3.37 5.81
N VAL A 28 19.91 2.77 5.72
CA VAL A 28 20.93 2.79 6.78
C VAL A 28 22.18 3.42 6.18
N ASP A 29 22.61 4.54 6.75
CA ASP A 29 23.76 5.34 6.27
C ASP A 29 23.70 5.61 4.74
N GLY A 30 22.48 5.91 4.22
CA GLY A 30 22.21 6.16 2.81
C GLY A 30 22.09 4.92 1.92
N ALA A 31 22.31 3.71 2.44
CA ALA A 31 22.13 2.47 1.69
C ALA A 31 20.71 1.90 1.90
N LYS A 32 19.99 1.64 0.80
CA LYS A 32 18.63 1.05 0.84
C LYS A 32 18.67 -0.38 1.39
N VAL A 33 17.82 -0.65 2.38
CA VAL A 33 17.64 -1.98 2.94
C VAL A 33 16.56 -2.73 2.18
N ASN A 34 16.91 -3.87 1.58
CA ASN A 34 15.96 -4.71 0.87
C ASN A 34 15.36 -5.75 1.82
N PHE A 35 14.03 -5.80 1.90
CA PHE A 35 13.28 -6.73 2.74
C PHE A 35 12.66 -7.85 1.91
N ASP A 36 12.68 -9.06 2.44
CA ASP A 36 11.95 -10.23 1.93
C ASP A 36 10.50 -10.29 2.47
N GLN A 37 10.22 -9.61 3.55
CA GLN A 37 8.92 -9.31 4.13
C GLN A 37 8.86 -7.79 4.30
N GLN A 38 7.91 -7.13 3.67
CA GLN A 38 7.78 -5.68 3.76
C GLN A 38 7.54 -5.21 5.21
N PRO A 39 8.11 -4.05 5.60
CA PRO A 39 7.76 -3.37 6.84
C PRO A 39 6.25 -3.12 6.94
N ILE A 40 5.71 -3.13 8.16
CA ILE A 40 4.30 -2.83 8.43
C ILE A 40 4.17 -1.70 9.44
N ILE A 41 3.06 -0.97 9.40
CA ILE A 41 2.70 -0.03 10.46
C ILE A 41 1.65 -0.70 11.35
N GLN A 42 1.92 -0.72 12.66
CA GLN A 42 1.00 -1.22 13.66
C GLN A 42 1.02 -0.30 14.90
N ASN A 43 -0.14 0.20 15.29
CA ASN A 43 -0.28 1.16 16.41
C ASN A 43 0.70 2.35 16.26
N ASP A 44 0.72 2.97 15.10
CA ASP A 44 1.60 4.09 14.72
C ASP A 44 3.10 3.80 14.90
N ARG A 45 3.49 2.56 14.73
CA ARG A 45 4.89 2.13 14.81
C ARG A 45 5.27 1.29 13.60
N THR A 46 6.37 1.65 12.98
CA THR A 46 6.98 0.87 11.90
C THR A 46 7.64 -0.37 12.48
N LEU A 47 7.12 -1.54 12.12
CA LEU A 47 7.72 -2.83 12.42
C LEU A 47 8.44 -3.34 11.18
N VAL A 48 9.69 -3.80 11.38
CA VAL A 48 10.55 -4.27 10.29
C VAL A 48 11.05 -5.68 10.57
N PRO A 49 11.32 -6.48 9.54
CA PRO A 49 12.06 -7.72 9.67
C PRO A 49 13.44 -7.43 10.30
N MET A 50 13.60 -7.85 11.53
CA MET A 50 14.74 -7.46 12.38
C MET A 50 16.08 -7.80 11.75
N ARG A 51 16.20 -9.00 11.14
CA ARG A 51 17.47 -9.53 10.64
C ARG A 51 18.10 -8.58 9.63
N ARG A 52 17.34 -8.03 8.71
CA ARG A 52 17.84 -7.10 7.68
C ARG A 52 18.37 -5.80 8.26
N ILE A 53 17.72 -5.29 9.31
CA ILE A 53 18.18 -4.08 10.00
C ILE A 53 19.47 -4.37 10.79
N PHE A 54 19.51 -5.48 11.52
CA PHE A 54 20.72 -5.85 12.27
C PHE A 54 21.92 -6.09 11.35
N GLU A 55 21.71 -6.81 10.23
CA GLU A 55 22.75 -7.03 9.22
C GLU A 55 23.25 -5.71 8.63
N ALA A 56 22.34 -4.76 8.34
CA ALA A 56 22.70 -3.42 7.83
C ALA A 56 23.45 -2.57 8.86
N LEU A 57 23.32 -2.88 10.15
CA LEU A 57 24.04 -2.24 11.27
C LEU A 57 25.26 -3.06 11.71
N ASP A 58 25.76 -3.98 10.87
CA ASP A 58 26.91 -4.87 11.17
C ASP A 58 26.75 -5.65 12.49
N ALA A 59 25.51 -6.05 12.82
CA ALA A 59 25.23 -6.85 14.00
C ALA A 59 24.98 -8.32 13.66
N GLU A 60 25.60 -9.23 14.41
CA GLU A 60 25.31 -10.65 14.33
C GLU A 60 24.05 -10.99 15.15
N VAL A 61 23.16 -11.83 14.58
CA VAL A 61 21.86 -12.16 15.17
C VAL A 61 21.79 -13.64 15.52
N PHE A 62 21.47 -13.92 16.77
CA PHE A 62 21.26 -15.26 17.30
C PHE A 62 19.83 -15.44 17.76
N TRP A 63 19.23 -16.57 17.40
CA TRP A 63 17.89 -16.98 17.82
C TRP A 63 17.97 -18.16 18.81
N ASP A 64 17.30 -18.02 19.94
CA ASP A 64 17.08 -19.10 20.89
C ASP A 64 15.63 -19.54 20.88
N GLU A 65 15.34 -20.65 20.22
CA GLU A 65 14.01 -21.18 20.02
C GLU A 65 13.30 -21.59 21.33
N PRO A 66 13.98 -22.26 22.33
CA PRO A 66 13.33 -22.60 23.58
C PRO A 66 12.80 -21.42 24.37
N THR A 67 13.49 -20.30 24.38
CA THR A 67 13.09 -19.08 25.09
C THR A 67 12.40 -18.06 24.21
N GLN A 68 12.36 -18.28 22.88
CA GLN A 68 11.91 -17.33 21.87
C GLN A 68 12.59 -15.97 22.02
N SER A 69 13.90 -15.99 22.27
CA SER A 69 14.71 -14.80 22.48
C SER A 69 15.62 -14.52 21.30
N VAL A 70 15.83 -13.24 21.04
CA VAL A 70 16.77 -12.73 20.05
C VAL A 70 17.91 -12.04 20.78
N THR A 71 19.14 -12.41 20.42
CA THR A 71 20.35 -11.71 20.82
C THR A 71 21.02 -11.13 19.58
N ALA A 72 21.30 -9.82 19.58
CA ALA A 72 22.06 -9.17 18.53
C ALA A 72 23.33 -8.57 19.12
N VAL A 73 24.45 -8.74 18.42
CA VAL A 73 25.79 -8.31 18.89
C VAL A 73 26.45 -7.45 17.82
N SER A 74 26.82 -6.22 18.18
CA SER A 74 27.62 -5.32 17.33
C SER A 74 28.70 -4.67 18.21
N GLY A 75 29.97 -4.97 17.92
CA GLY A 75 31.09 -4.53 18.73
C GLY A 75 30.98 -4.98 20.19
N ASN A 76 30.86 -4.02 21.11
CA ASN A 76 30.71 -4.30 22.57
C ASN A 76 29.24 -4.29 23.02
N ASP A 77 28.31 -4.02 22.13
CA ASP A 77 26.89 -3.92 22.44
C ASP A 77 26.19 -5.26 22.21
N VAL A 78 25.48 -5.72 23.23
CA VAL A 78 24.66 -6.93 23.22
C VAL A 78 23.22 -6.51 23.49
N ILE A 79 22.35 -6.66 22.48
CA ILE A 79 20.92 -6.38 22.59
C ILE A 79 20.18 -7.71 22.75
N LEU A 80 19.28 -7.77 23.72
CA LEU A 80 18.43 -8.94 23.99
C LEU A 80 16.97 -8.53 24.12
N PHE A 81 16.10 -9.24 23.46
CA PHE A 81 14.64 -9.15 23.65
C PHE A 81 13.97 -10.50 23.38
N GLN A 82 12.71 -10.62 23.80
CA GLN A 82 11.92 -11.84 23.66
C GLN A 82 10.62 -11.54 22.88
N ILE A 83 10.20 -12.51 22.04
CA ILE A 83 8.94 -12.42 21.30
C ILE A 83 7.76 -12.26 22.28
N GLY A 84 6.82 -11.37 21.93
CA GLY A 84 5.65 -11.08 22.77
C GLY A 84 5.95 -10.25 24.02
N ARG A 85 7.20 -9.80 24.22
CA ARG A 85 7.58 -8.94 25.34
C ARG A 85 7.99 -7.56 24.83
N THR A 86 7.74 -6.54 25.67
CA THR A 86 8.09 -5.15 25.37
C THR A 86 9.45 -4.73 25.91
N ALA A 87 10.06 -5.52 26.81
CA ALA A 87 11.36 -5.20 27.38
C ALA A 87 12.49 -5.48 26.41
N LEU A 88 13.37 -4.48 26.19
CA LEU A 88 14.62 -4.62 25.46
C LEU A 88 15.78 -4.33 26.41
N PHE A 89 16.77 -5.20 26.37
CA PHE A 89 17.97 -5.12 27.23
C PHE A 89 19.20 -4.82 26.38
N LYS A 90 20.04 -3.92 26.87
CA LYS A 90 21.36 -3.65 26.32
C LYS A 90 22.40 -3.97 27.41
N ASN A 91 23.35 -4.86 27.08
CA ASN A 91 24.44 -5.28 28.00
C ASN A 91 23.91 -5.76 29.37
N GLY A 92 22.80 -6.52 29.34
CA GLY A 92 22.16 -7.09 30.52
C GLY A 92 21.28 -6.13 31.33
N LYS A 93 21.18 -4.87 30.94
CA LYS A 93 20.32 -3.87 31.59
C LYS A 93 19.15 -3.51 30.68
N GLN A 94 17.93 -3.47 31.23
CA GLN A 94 16.79 -2.95 30.47
C GLN A 94 16.99 -1.46 30.16
N THR A 95 17.04 -1.12 28.87
CA THR A 95 17.28 0.25 28.40
C THR A 95 16.10 0.84 27.66
N TYR A 96 15.20 -0.03 27.18
CA TYR A 96 14.06 0.42 26.38
C TYR A 96 12.81 -0.42 26.69
N THR A 97 11.63 0.21 26.58
CA THR A 97 10.34 -0.49 26.58
C THR A 97 9.69 -0.26 25.23
N MET A 98 9.62 -1.29 24.42
CA MET A 98 9.01 -1.22 23.08
C MET A 98 7.51 -0.92 23.21
N PRO A 99 6.97 0.05 22.47
CA PRO A 99 5.53 0.37 22.49
C PRO A 99 4.68 -0.77 21.91
N VAL A 100 5.24 -1.55 20.98
CA VAL A 100 4.68 -2.79 20.43
C VAL A 100 5.70 -3.89 20.65
N PRO A 101 5.32 -5.08 21.14
CA PRO A 101 6.26 -6.18 21.34
C PRO A 101 6.78 -6.71 20.01
N ALA A 102 7.97 -7.32 20.03
CA ALA A 102 8.46 -8.11 18.92
C ALA A 102 7.48 -9.26 18.63
N GLN A 103 7.20 -9.54 17.37
CA GLN A 103 6.22 -10.54 16.95
C GLN A 103 6.67 -11.30 15.70
N ILE A 104 6.10 -12.49 15.48
CA ILE A 104 6.35 -13.27 14.28
C ILE A 104 5.17 -13.07 13.31
N VAL A 105 5.48 -12.63 12.09
CA VAL A 105 4.54 -12.46 10.98
C VAL A 105 5.15 -13.12 9.75
N ASN A 106 4.44 -14.04 9.11
CA ASN A 106 4.90 -14.78 7.92
C ASN A 106 6.32 -15.36 8.11
N ASP A 107 6.54 -16.05 9.23
CA ASP A 107 7.85 -16.64 9.62
C ASP A 107 9.00 -15.64 9.71
N ARG A 108 8.72 -14.37 9.89
CA ARG A 108 9.71 -13.31 10.12
C ARG A 108 9.46 -12.63 11.46
N THR A 109 10.53 -12.42 12.21
CA THR A 109 10.46 -11.63 13.45
C THR A 109 10.47 -10.16 13.11
N LEU A 110 9.34 -9.49 13.35
CA LEU A 110 9.16 -8.06 13.19
C LEU A 110 9.35 -7.37 14.54
N VAL A 111 10.05 -6.23 14.51
CA VAL A 111 10.37 -5.41 15.70
C VAL A 111 10.09 -3.94 15.40
N PRO A 112 9.74 -3.13 16.41
CA PRO A 112 9.68 -1.68 16.24
C PRO A 112 11.05 -1.15 15.83
N LEU A 113 11.17 -0.61 14.62
CA LEU A 113 12.43 -0.20 14.00
C LEU A 113 13.23 0.74 14.91
N ARG A 114 12.58 1.79 15.41
CA ARG A 114 13.23 2.81 16.26
C ARG A 114 13.83 2.20 17.51
N ALA A 115 13.12 1.30 18.19
CA ALA A 115 13.61 0.66 19.41
C ALA A 115 14.92 -0.12 19.18
N VAL A 116 15.03 -0.76 18.04
CA VAL A 116 16.22 -1.52 17.64
C VAL A 116 17.36 -0.58 17.25
N ALA A 117 17.14 0.35 16.34
CA ALA A 117 18.18 1.24 15.86
C ALA A 117 18.75 2.13 16.97
N GLU A 118 17.89 2.75 17.79
CA GLU A 118 18.33 3.56 18.94
C GLU A 118 19.07 2.75 20.01
N SER A 119 18.80 1.43 20.15
CA SER A 119 19.54 0.59 21.08
C SER A 119 21.01 0.42 20.70
N PHE A 120 21.34 0.55 19.41
CA PHE A 120 22.72 0.62 18.91
C PHE A 120 23.27 2.05 18.84
N GLY A 121 22.51 3.04 19.32
CA GLY A 121 22.93 4.44 19.33
C GLY A 121 22.77 5.15 17.99
N CYS A 122 21.94 4.59 17.09
CA CYS A 122 21.62 5.24 15.82
C CYS A 122 20.55 6.31 16.01
N ASP A 123 20.61 7.35 15.19
CA ASP A 123 19.52 8.30 15.01
C ASP A 123 18.53 7.77 13.98
N VAL A 124 17.21 8.00 14.19
CA VAL A 124 16.14 7.52 13.32
C VAL A 124 15.25 8.71 12.94
N ALA A 125 15.31 9.11 11.69
CA ALA A 125 14.39 10.06 11.08
C ALA A 125 13.27 9.31 10.34
N TRP A 126 12.05 9.86 10.41
CA TRP A 126 10.90 9.35 9.68
C TRP A 126 10.38 10.45 8.75
N ASP A 127 10.31 10.14 7.49
CA ASP A 127 9.64 10.95 6.49
C ASP A 127 8.25 10.35 6.25
N GLY A 128 7.22 11.00 6.80
CA GLY A 128 5.84 10.56 6.69
C GLY A 128 5.22 10.88 5.33
N ILE A 129 5.89 11.66 4.50
CA ILE A 129 5.48 12.00 3.15
C ILE A 129 5.90 10.88 2.21
N ASP A 130 7.19 10.54 2.22
CA ASP A 130 7.77 9.53 1.33
C ASP A 130 7.72 8.12 1.92
N TYR A 131 7.17 7.95 3.13
CA TYR A 131 7.19 6.68 3.88
C TYR A 131 8.61 6.09 3.98
N VAL A 132 9.57 6.97 4.25
CA VAL A 132 10.97 6.63 4.35
C VAL A 132 11.47 6.73 5.77
N VAL A 133 12.26 5.75 6.17
CA VAL A 133 13.03 5.78 7.42
C VAL A 133 14.50 5.92 7.08
N ASP A 134 15.15 6.96 7.60
CA ASP A 134 16.59 7.11 7.55
C ASP A 134 17.19 6.76 8.91
N ILE A 135 18.09 5.79 8.91
CA ILE A 135 18.87 5.38 10.08
C ILE A 135 20.31 5.86 9.87
N THR A 136 20.78 6.66 10.81
CA THR A 136 22.17 7.13 10.82
C THR A 136 22.92 6.44 11.95
N SER A 137 23.96 5.69 11.63
CA SER A 137 24.78 4.98 12.63
C SER A 137 25.52 5.96 13.52
N ALA A 138 25.79 5.56 14.76
CA ALA A 138 26.48 6.38 15.76
C ALA A 138 27.84 6.88 15.23
N GLY A 139 28.00 8.20 15.23
CA GLY A 139 29.22 8.85 14.77
C GLY A 139 29.29 9.16 13.27
N ASN A 140 28.29 8.78 12.50
CA ASN A 140 28.13 9.18 11.11
C ASN A 140 27.33 10.49 11.03
N ALA A 141 27.53 11.26 9.96
CA ALA A 141 26.63 12.32 9.58
C ALA A 141 25.46 11.73 8.79
N PRO A 142 24.25 12.33 8.83
CA PRO A 142 23.16 11.90 7.98
C PRO A 142 23.64 11.79 6.53
N ALA A 143 23.59 10.59 5.98
CA ALA A 143 23.99 10.37 4.60
C ALA A 143 22.91 10.90 3.68
N GLN A 144 23.31 11.55 2.59
CA GLN A 144 22.35 11.88 1.53
C GLN A 144 21.86 10.55 0.92
N ARG A 145 20.54 10.39 0.84
CA ARG A 145 19.96 9.33 0.02
C ARG A 145 20.52 9.46 -1.41
N PRO A 146 20.66 8.35 -2.15
CA PRO A 146 20.83 8.47 -3.59
C PRO A 146 19.77 9.44 -4.10
N GLU A 147 20.16 10.48 -4.81
CA GLU A 147 19.18 11.37 -5.44
C GLU A 147 18.26 10.49 -6.29
N GLU A 148 17.03 10.27 -5.82
CA GLU A 148 15.99 9.84 -6.73
C GLU A 148 15.89 10.93 -7.82
N PRO A 149 15.65 10.55 -9.08
CA PRO A 149 15.51 11.55 -10.15
C PRO A 149 14.58 12.65 -9.65
N ASP A 150 15.03 13.90 -9.73
CA ASP A 150 14.21 15.06 -9.37
C ASP A 150 13.02 15.12 -10.33
N TYR A 151 11.90 14.56 -9.89
CA TYR A 151 10.62 14.61 -10.60
C TYR A 151 9.87 15.92 -10.34
N SER A 152 10.53 16.90 -9.70
CA SER A 152 9.93 18.20 -9.47
C SER A 152 9.65 18.89 -10.80
N GLU A 153 8.37 19.18 -11.04
CA GLU A 153 7.80 19.89 -12.19
C GLU A 153 7.65 19.09 -13.49
N GLN A 154 6.84 18.02 -13.45
CA GLN A 154 6.34 17.39 -14.67
C GLN A 154 4.94 17.94 -14.99
N ASP A 155 4.87 18.94 -15.87
CA ASP A 155 3.62 19.47 -16.39
C ASP A 155 3.00 18.61 -17.52
N THR A 156 3.49 17.38 -17.71
CA THR A 156 3.05 16.49 -18.79
C THR A 156 2.90 15.04 -18.31
N PRO A 157 1.90 14.30 -18.82
CA PRO A 157 1.76 12.88 -18.55
C PRO A 157 3.01 12.09 -18.93
N MET A 158 3.47 11.21 -18.07
CA MET A 158 4.63 10.35 -18.32
C MET A 158 4.31 8.89 -18.04
N SER A 159 4.95 8.03 -18.82
CA SER A 159 4.99 6.59 -18.55
C SER A 159 5.59 6.32 -17.17
N GLY A 160 5.00 5.37 -16.42
CA GLY A 160 5.44 5.01 -15.07
C GLY A 160 4.79 5.79 -13.92
N GLY A 161 3.96 6.81 -14.20
CA GLY A 161 3.18 7.50 -13.18
C GLY A 161 3.36 9.01 -13.15
N TYR A 162 2.92 9.63 -12.06
CA TYR A 162 2.96 11.09 -11.88
C TYR A 162 3.39 11.46 -10.46
N THR A 163 4.28 12.45 -10.35
CA THR A 163 4.71 13.03 -9.08
C THR A 163 4.60 14.55 -9.10
N SER A 164 4.23 15.15 -7.99
CA SER A 164 4.19 16.60 -7.83
C SER A 164 4.16 16.96 -6.33
N LYS A 165 4.48 18.21 -6.00
CA LYS A 165 4.40 18.72 -4.64
C LYS A 165 4.05 20.21 -4.60
N ALA A 166 3.43 20.64 -3.52
CA ALA A 166 3.31 22.06 -3.18
C ALA A 166 4.16 22.37 -1.94
N THR A 167 4.90 23.48 -1.97
CA THR A 167 5.78 23.90 -0.88
C THR A 167 5.38 25.27 -0.34
N ALA A 168 5.53 25.46 0.97
CA ALA A 168 5.42 26.76 1.63
C ALA A 168 6.66 27.63 1.31
N PRO A 169 6.62 28.98 1.55
CA PRO A 169 7.74 29.88 1.24
C PRO A 169 9.05 29.56 1.98
N ASP A 170 9.00 28.83 3.07
CA ASP A 170 10.16 28.37 3.85
C ASP A 170 10.75 27.03 3.34
N GLY A 171 10.16 26.45 2.29
CA GLY A 171 10.57 25.19 1.70
C GLY A 171 9.88 23.94 2.25
N THR A 172 9.00 24.09 3.25
CA THR A 172 8.24 22.95 3.81
C THR A 172 7.28 22.41 2.76
N VAL A 173 7.30 21.09 2.52
CA VAL A 173 6.32 20.42 1.66
C VAL A 173 4.98 20.36 2.39
N VAL A 174 3.95 20.94 1.81
CA VAL A 174 2.60 21.00 2.40
C VAL A 174 1.62 20.06 1.70
N LEU A 175 1.93 19.64 0.47
CA LEU A 175 1.16 18.64 -0.26
C LEU A 175 2.13 17.83 -1.13
N ASN A 176 1.96 16.51 -1.14
CA ASN A 176 2.73 15.58 -1.96
C ASN A 176 1.84 14.69 -2.81
N ILE A 177 2.23 14.45 -4.06
CA ILE A 177 1.57 13.54 -4.98
C ILE A 177 2.60 12.55 -5.48
N GLU A 178 2.31 11.26 -5.34
CA GLU A 178 3.11 10.19 -5.88
C GLU A 178 2.20 9.07 -6.39
N LEU A 179 2.00 9.02 -7.68
CA LEU A 179 1.24 7.97 -8.36
C LEU A 179 2.19 7.17 -9.24
N ARG A 180 2.33 5.89 -8.99
CA ARG A 180 3.10 4.95 -9.80
C ARG A 180 2.15 4.18 -10.71
N CYS A 181 2.64 3.79 -11.88
CA CYS A 181 1.87 2.99 -12.82
C CYS A 181 2.77 1.95 -13.49
N ASP A 182 2.38 0.71 -13.41
CA ASP A 182 3.02 -0.37 -14.18
C ASP A 182 2.76 -0.16 -15.68
N GLU A 183 3.65 -0.68 -16.51
CA GLU A 183 3.55 -0.57 -17.97
C GLU A 183 3.20 -1.91 -18.60
N VAL A 184 2.30 -1.87 -19.59
CA VAL A 184 2.08 -2.98 -20.50
C VAL A 184 3.29 -3.13 -21.43
N THR A 185 3.86 -4.33 -21.49
CA THR A 185 5.10 -4.60 -22.21
C THR A 185 4.86 -5.26 -23.57
N THR A 186 3.70 -5.89 -23.78
CA THR A 186 3.33 -6.66 -24.96
C THR A 186 2.07 -6.12 -25.66
N GLY A 187 1.72 -6.66 -26.80
CA GLY A 187 0.54 -6.26 -27.57
C GLY A 187 0.75 -5.05 -28.48
N SER A 188 -0.02 -5.00 -29.58
CA SER A 188 0.04 -3.90 -30.55
C SER A 188 -0.56 -2.59 -30.03
N GLY A 189 -1.47 -2.67 -29.06
CA GLY A 189 -2.12 -1.53 -28.39
C GLY A 189 -1.33 -0.96 -27.22
N ARG A 190 -0.20 -1.55 -26.79
CA ARG A 190 0.53 -1.19 -25.58
C ARG A 190 0.84 0.31 -25.44
N ALA A 191 1.22 0.97 -26.55
CA ALA A 191 1.57 2.38 -26.51
C ALA A 191 0.36 3.28 -26.22
N ALA A 192 -0.82 2.87 -26.71
CA ALA A 192 -2.07 3.56 -26.40
C ALA A 192 -2.48 3.35 -24.94
N ILE A 193 -2.38 2.11 -24.43
CA ILE A 193 -2.68 1.77 -23.04
C ILE A 193 -1.77 2.55 -22.09
N ASN A 194 -0.44 2.49 -22.29
CA ASN A 194 0.50 3.19 -21.43
C ASN A 194 0.32 4.72 -21.49
N GLY A 195 -0.06 5.26 -22.66
CA GLY A 195 -0.39 6.67 -22.82
C GLY A 195 -1.68 7.06 -22.08
N ASP A 196 -2.68 6.21 -22.09
CA ASP A 196 -3.94 6.42 -21.38
C ASP A 196 -3.73 6.38 -19.87
N MET A 197 -3.02 5.38 -19.37
CA MET A 197 -2.66 5.26 -17.96
C MET A 197 -1.78 6.41 -17.47
N ALA A 198 -0.87 6.94 -18.31
CA ALA A 198 -0.10 8.14 -18.01
C ALA A 198 -1.00 9.39 -17.88
N ASN A 199 -2.00 9.53 -18.76
CA ASN A 199 -2.98 10.61 -18.67
C ASN A 199 -3.87 10.47 -17.44
N GLU A 200 -4.26 9.25 -17.07
CA GLU A 200 -5.05 8.96 -15.87
C GLU A 200 -4.29 9.40 -14.61
N THR A 201 -3.08 8.91 -14.39
CA THR A 201 -2.27 9.27 -13.21
C THR A 201 -2.00 10.77 -13.14
N TYR A 202 -1.68 11.40 -14.28
CA TYR A 202 -1.50 12.85 -14.37
C TYR A 202 -2.79 13.60 -14.02
N GLY A 203 -3.92 13.19 -14.59
CA GLY A 203 -5.22 13.83 -14.36
C GLY A 203 -5.66 13.77 -12.90
N GLN A 204 -5.56 12.60 -12.29
CA GLN A 204 -5.89 12.39 -10.88
C GLN A 204 -5.00 13.24 -9.97
N GLY A 205 -3.69 13.21 -10.17
CA GLY A 205 -2.75 13.98 -9.37
C GLY A 205 -2.94 15.49 -9.52
N GLN A 206 -3.16 15.99 -10.75
CA GLN A 206 -3.42 17.40 -11.00
C GLN A 206 -4.75 17.85 -10.37
N ALA A 207 -5.79 17.03 -10.44
CA ALA A 207 -7.06 17.34 -9.80
C ALA A 207 -6.92 17.51 -8.28
N PHE A 208 -6.18 16.61 -7.63
CA PHE A 208 -5.91 16.71 -6.20
C PHE A 208 -5.07 17.96 -5.86
N LEU A 209 -4.01 18.23 -6.63
CA LEU A 209 -3.17 19.40 -6.45
C LEU A 209 -3.99 20.70 -6.53
N GLN A 210 -4.80 20.83 -7.58
CA GLN A 210 -5.66 22.01 -7.79
C GLN A 210 -6.71 22.19 -6.69
N ALA A 211 -7.28 21.10 -6.20
CA ALA A 211 -8.30 21.15 -5.15
C ALA A 211 -7.72 21.57 -3.80
N TYR A 212 -6.53 21.09 -3.44
CA TYR A 212 -6.08 21.12 -2.05
C TYR A 212 -4.83 21.97 -1.77
N GLN A 213 -4.02 22.37 -2.76
CA GLN A 213 -2.77 23.09 -2.50
C GLN A 213 -2.97 24.40 -1.71
N GLN A 214 -4.03 25.17 -1.97
CA GLN A 214 -4.30 26.43 -1.28
C GLN A 214 -4.76 26.21 0.17
N LYS A 215 -5.56 25.16 0.39
CA LYS A 215 -6.01 24.76 1.74
C LYS A 215 -4.82 24.29 2.57
N ALA A 216 -3.98 23.41 2.02
CA ALA A 216 -2.77 22.90 2.70
C ALA A 216 -1.81 24.03 3.09
N LEU A 217 -1.58 25.02 2.20
CA LEU A 217 -0.79 26.21 2.52
C LEU A 217 -1.40 27.04 3.64
N ALA A 218 -2.72 27.23 3.63
CA ALA A 218 -3.41 28.02 4.65
C ALA A 218 -3.38 27.31 6.01
N ASP A 219 -3.61 26.00 6.05
CA ASP A 219 -3.59 25.21 7.28
C ASP A 219 -2.18 25.16 7.89
N TYR A 220 -1.14 24.99 7.05
CA TYR A 220 0.25 25.11 7.50
C TYR A 220 0.58 26.48 8.09
N GLN A 221 0.12 27.58 7.47
CA GLN A 221 0.35 28.93 7.99
C GLN A 221 -0.37 29.20 9.29
N ALA A 222 -1.53 28.56 9.51
CA ALA A 222 -2.32 28.70 10.73
C ALA A 222 -1.69 27.99 11.93
N ASP A 223 -1.13 26.79 11.74
CA ASP A 223 -0.49 26.00 12.79
C ASP A 223 0.65 25.13 12.23
N PRO A 224 1.86 25.69 12.07
CA PRO A 224 2.98 24.94 11.51
C PRO A 224 3.46 23.78 12.40
N ASP A 225 3.23 23.86 13.72
CA ASP A 225 3.74 22.87 14.68
C ASP A 225 2.89 21.59 14.72
N ASP A 226 1.58 21.69 14.41
CA ASP A 226 0.63 20.55 14.40
C ASP A 226 0.17 20.18 12.98
N PHE A 227 0.72 20.83 11.96
CA PHE A 227 0.34 20.58 10.57
C PHE A 227 0.80 19.19 10.09
N GLN A 228 -0.11 18.48 9.43
CA GLN A 228 0.18 17.24 8.71
C GLN A 228 0.13 17.51 7.20
N PRO A 229 1.18 17.18 6.44
CA PRO A 229 1.16 17.37 4.99
C PRO A 229 0.04 16.60 4.31
N TYR A 230 -0.61 17.23 3.35
CA TYR A 230 -1.60 16.57 2.51
C TYR A 230 -0.89 15.65 1.53
N TYR A 231 -1.53 14.53 1.17
CA TYR A 231 -0.96 13.62 0.20
C TYR A 231 -2.01 12.92 -0.65
N TYR A 232 -1.59 12.52 -1.85
CA TYR A 232 -2.33 11.68 -2.78
C TYR A 232 -1.34 10.69 -3.40
N MET A 233 -1.33 9.45 -2.94
CA MET A 233 -0.23 8.52 -3.17
C MET A 233 -0.74 7.11 -3.42
N GLY A 234 -0.19 6.43 -4.41
CA GLY A 234 -0.60 5.06 -4.71
C GLY A 234 0.06 4.46 -5.94
N SER A 235 -0.46 3.31 -6.34
CA SER A 235 0.02 2.59 -7.52
C SER A 235 -1.11 2.00 -8.34
N TYR A 236 -0.98 2.08 -9.65
CA TYR A 236 -1.74 1.35 -10.65
C TYR A 236 -0.95 0.09 -11.00
N THR A 237 -1.34 -1.01 -10.41
CA THR A 237 -0.64 -2.29 -10.53
C THR A 237 -1.23 -3.12 -11.66
N LEU A 238 -0.38 -3.63 -12.54
CA LEU A 238 -0.79 -4.51 -13.64
C LEU A 238 -1.10 -5.92 -13.09
N MET A 239 -2.38 -6.24 -13.02
CA MET A 239 -2.90 -7.49 -12.46
C MET A 239 -2.92 -8.62 -13.51
N ARG A 240 -3.04 -8.26 -14.80
CA ARG A 240 -3.04 -9.19 -15.93
C ARG A 240 -2.40 -8.57 -17.17
N GLU A 241 -1.57 -9.34 -17.87
CA GLU A 241 -1.04 -9.03 -19.21
C GLU A 241 -0.97 -10.31 -20.03
N GLN A 242 -2.12 -10.89 -20.37
CA GLN A 242 -2.19 -12.12 -21.17
C GLN A 242 -3.55 -12.30 -21.86
N ASP A 243 -3.64 -13.25 -22.79
CA ASP A 243 -4.87 -13.66 -23.51
C ASP A 243 -5.63 -12.48 -24.14
N GLY A 244 -4.88 -11.47 -24.57
CA GLY A 244 -5.41 -10.30 -25.26
C GLY A 244 -5.87 -9.15 -24.36
N TYR A 245 -5.77 -9.28 -23.05
CA TYR A 245 -6.20 -8.25 -22.09
C TYR A 245 -5.08 -7.83 -21.14
N ALA A 246 -5.03 -6.51 -20.87
CA ALA A 246 -4.26 -5.92 -19.79
C ALA A 246 -5.23 -5.31 -18.79
N SER A 247 -5.08 -5.63 -17.50
CA SER A 247 -5.98 -5.13 -16.46
C SER A 247 -5.18 -4.57 -15.30
N PHE A 248 -5.56 -3.38 -14.85
CA PHE A 248 -4.93 -2.65 -13.76
C PHE A 248 -5.87 -2.53 -12.58
N LEU A 249 -5.30 -2.57 -11.38
CA LEU A 249 -5.96 -2.16 -10.14
C LEU A 249 -5.13 -1.06 -9.51
N ALA A 250 -5.74 0.07 -9.24
CA ALA A 250 -5.15 1.15 -8.47
C ALA A 250 -5.67 1.14 -7.04
N ALA A 251 -4.77 1.38 -6.10
CA ALA A 251 -5.09 1.71 -4.72
C ALA A 251 -4.37 3.02 -4.39
N VAL A 252 -5.14 4.07 -4.14
CA VAL A 252 -4.62 5.42 -3.89
C VAL A 252 -5.07 5.89 -2.52
N SER A 253 -4.12 6.10 -1.63
CA SER A 253 -4.33 6.70 -0.32
C SER A 253 -4.27 8.22 -0.42
N PHE A 254 -5.12 8.92 0.31
CA PHE A 254 -5.06 10.37 0.37
C PHE A 254 -5.37 10.91 1.77
N HIS A 255 -4.84 12.09 2.02
CA HIS A 255 -5.17 12.93 3.17
C HIS A 255 -5.36 14.37 2.69
N ASP A 256 -6.50 14.97 2.99
CA ASP A 256 -6.91 16.29 2.52
C ASP A 256 -7.05 17.34 3.63
N GLY A 257 -6.52 17.00 4.82
CA GLY A 257 -6.56 17.82 6.02
C GLY A 257 -7.77 17.54 6.93
N GLU A 258 -8.75 16.77 6.50
CA GLU A 258 -9.92 16.38 7.27
C GLU A 258 -10.06 14.86 7.32
N ASP A 259 -9.94 14.21 6.16
CA ASP A 259 -10.11 12.78 6.02
C ASP A 259 -8.80 12.10 5.57
N GLU A 260 -8.59 10.87 6.05
CA GLU A 260 -7.62 9.93 5.51
C GLU A 260 -8.39 8.72 4.96
N SER A 261 -8.23 8.43 3.68
CA SER A 261 -8.99 7.37 3.02
C SER A 261 -8.20 6.73 1.89
N VAL A 262 -8.73 5.62 1.37
CA VAL A 262 -8.18 4.92 0.21
C VAL A 262 -9.27 4.77 -0.84
N GLN A 263 -8.92 5.10 -2.08
CA GLN A 263 -9.76 4.91 -3.26
C GLN A 263 -9.20 3.77 -4.11
N TYR A 264 -10.11 3.05 -4.77
CA TYR A 264 -9.76 2.00 -5.72
C TYR A 264 -10.30 2.37 -7.08
N PHE A 265 -9.49 2.09 -8.11
CA PHE A 265 -9.85 2.27 -9.52
C PHE A 265 -9.39 1.04 -10.28
N SER A 266 -10.14 0.63 -11.28
CA SER A 266 -9.73 -0.45 -12.16
C SER A 266 -9.91 -0.09 -13.63
N HIS A 267 -8.99 -0.56 -14.47
CA HIS A 267 -9.00 -0.33 -15.90
C HIS A 267 -8.63 -1.62 -16.62
N THR A 268 -9.42 -2.01 -17.61
CA THR A 268 -9.13 -3.19 -18.41
C THR A 268 -9.11 -2.82 -19.88
N TYR A 269 -8.11 -3.28 -20.60
CA TYR A 269 -7.84 -2.91 -21.98
C TYR A 269 -7.72 -4.14 -22.90
N ASP A 270 -8.23 -4.02 -24.13
CA ASP A 270 -7.89 -4.91 -25.24
C ASP A 270 -6.46 -4.59 -25.72
N MET A 271 -5.52 -5.52 -25.56
CA MET A 271 -4.11 -5.34 -25.88
C MET A 271 -3.82 -5.22 -27.38
N LYS A 272 -4.77 -5.58 -28.22
CA LYS A 272 -4.64 -5.46 -29.68
C LYS A 272 -4.99 -4.06 -30.15
N THR A 273 -6.05 -3.49 -29.62
CA THR A 273 -6.59 -2.19 -30.02
C THR A 273 -6.09 -1.05 -29.15
N GLY A 274 -5.72 -1.32 -27.89
CA GLY A 274 -5.38 -0.35 -26.88
C GLY A 274 -6.59 0.40 -26.33
N LYS A 275 -7.80 -0.12 -26.54
CA LYS A 275 -9.03 0.49 -26.03
C LYS A 275 -9.41 -0.14 -24.71
N GLU A 276 -9.91 0.66 -23.82
CA GLU A 276 -10.56 0.21 -22.60
C GLU A 276 -11.80 -0.61 -22.94
N VAL A 277 -12.07 -1.65 -22.15
CA VAL A 277 -13.21 -2.55 -22.32
C VAL A 277 -14.00 -2.63 -21.03
N ASP A 278 -15.31 -2.56 -21.17
CA ASP A 278 -16.25 -2.75 -20.08
C ASP A 278 -16.53 -4.23 -19.83
N LEU A 279 -17.14 -4.53 -18.67
CA LEU A 279 -17.51 -5.91 -18.31
C LEU A 279 -18.42 -6.55 -19.38
N ASP A 280 -19.35 -5.80 -19.93
CA ASP A 280 -20.28 -6.26 -20.98
C ASP A 280 -19.56 -6.66 -22.28
N ASP A 281 -18.36 -6.16 -22.52
CA ASP A 281 -17.52 -6.57 -23.65
C ASP A 281 -16.83 -7.92 -23.42
N LEU A 282 -16.63 -8.28 -22.15
CA LEU A 282 -15.92 -9.49 -21.72
C LEU A 282 -16.85 -10.69 -21.52
N VAL A 283 -18.01 -10.46 -20.91
CA VAL A 283 -18.98 -11.51 -20.58
C VAL A 283 -20.26 -11.36 -21.39
N SER A 284 -21.06 -12.43 -21.49
CA SER A 284 -22.33 -12.42 -22.22
C SER A 284 -23.54 -12.56 -21.33
N ASP A 285 -23.31 -12.47 -20.02
CA ASP A 285 -24.37 -12.54 -19.02
C ASP A 285 -25.15 -11.23 -18.99
N SER A 286 -26.44 -11.31 -18.66
CA SER A 286 -27.26 -10.11 -18.52
C SER A 286 -26.91 -9.36 -17.22
N ARG A 287 -27.23 -8.07 -17.17
CA ARG A 287 -27.05 -7.29 -15.93
C ARG A 287 -27.76 -7.93 -14.74
N ASP A 288 -28.95 -8.47 -14.94
CA ASP A 288 -29.72 -9.16 -13.87
C ASP A 288 -28.99 -10.41 -13.37
N ASP A 289 -28.34 -11.19 -14.26
CA ASP A 289 -27.55 -12.36 -13.89
C ASP A 289 -26.31 -11.96 -13.08
N LEU A 290 -25.63 -10.88 -13.48
CA LEU A 290 -24.47 -10.33 -12.76
C LEU A 290 -24.87 -9.80 -11.38
N GLU A 291 -25.93 -9.05 -11.27
CA GLU A 291 -26.43 -8.54 -9.98
C GLU A 291 -26.81 -9.68 -9.04
N TYR A 292 -27.43 -10.74 -9.56
CA TYR A 292 -27.69 -11.95 -8.78
C TYR A 292 -26.40 -12.62 -8.28
N LEU A 293 -25.39 -12.74 -9.16
CA LEU A 293 -24.08 -13.28 -8.81
C LEU A 293 -23.41 -12.44 -7.71
N TRP A 294 -23.40 -11.12 -7.84
CA TRP A 294 -22.80 -10.21 -6.87
C TRP A 294 -23.51 -10.27 -5.51
N GLN A 295 -24.85 -10.25 -5.50
CA GLN A 295 -25.63 -10.39 -4.27
C GLN A 295 -25.35 -11.71 -3.56
N ALA A 296 -25.31 -12.80 -4.30
CA ALA A 296 -25.04 -14.13 -3.73
C ALA A 296 -23.62 -14.23 -3.17
N SER A 297 -22.62 -13.72 -3.92
CA SER A 297 -21.21 -13.86 -3.54
C SER A 297 -20.83 -12.94 -2.39
N PHE A 298 -21.17 -11.65 -2.45
CA PHE A 298 -20.95 -10.71 -1.34
C PHE A 298 -21.80 -11.10 -0.10
N GLY A 299 -23.03 -11.58 -0.30
CA GLY A 299 -23.87 -12.08 0.78
C GLY A 299 -23.23 -13.25 1.52
N ALA A 300 -22.62 -14.18 0.78
CA ALA A 300 -21.89 -15.30 1.40
C ALA A 300 -20.66 -14.85 2.20
N LEU A 301 -19.97 -13.78 1.78
CA LEU A 301 -18.87 -13.18 2.56
C LEU A 301 -19.38 -12.54 3.85
N ILE A 302 -20.48 -11.81 3.78
CA ILE A 302 -21.13 -11.20 4.95
C ILE A 302 -21.55 -12.28 5.96
N ASP A 303 -22.15 -13.38 5.48
CA ASP A 303 -22.59 -14.50 6.33
C ASP A 303 -21.40 -15.24 6.98
N ALA A 304 -20.27 -15.33 6.27
CA ALA A 304 -19.09 -16.03 6.77
C ALA A 304 -18.37 -15.25 7.90
N GLU A 305 -18.31 -13.92 7.80
CA GLU A 305 -17.61 -13.07 8.78
C GLU A 305 -18.44 -11.82 9.16
N PRO A 306 -19.61 -11.99 9.79
CA PRO A 306 -20.55 -10.90 10.00
C PRO A 306 -20.00 -9.74 10.84
N ASP A 307 -19.00 -10.00 11.69
CA ASP A 307 -18.37 -8.97 12.52
C ASP A 307 -17.41 -8.05 11.73
N ALA A 308 -16.99 -8.47 10.53
CA ALA A 308 -16.15 -7.65 9.64
C ALA A 308 -16.98 -6.63 8.83
N PHE A 309 -18.30 -6.75 8.84
CA PHE A 309 -19.20 -5.95 8.01
C PHE A 309 -20.11 -5.05 8.85
N TYR A 310 -20.70 -4.04 8.20
CA TYR A 310 -21.73 -3.26 8.85
C TYR A 310 -22.95 -4.12 9.18
N ARG A 311 -23.63 -3.84 10.29
CA ARG A 311 -24.87 -4.56 10.69
C ARG A 311 -25.98 -4.55 9.63
N ASN A 312 -25.92 -3.63 8.70
CA ASN A 312 -26.87 -3.49 7.59
C ASN A 312 -26.18 -3.70 6.22
N ALA A 313 -25.11 -4.49 6.18
CA ALA A 313 -24.28 -4.70 4.98
C ALA A 313 -25.10 -5.22 3.79
N GLU A 314 -25.99 -6.20 3.99
CA GLU A 314 -26.86 -6.71 2.93
C GLU A 314 -27.72 -5.61 2.30
N LYS A 315 -28.35 -4.75 3.12
CA LYS A 315 -29.14 -3.64 2.63
C LYS A 315 -28.30 -2.57 1.94
N LYS A 316 -27.05 -2.39 2.38
CA LYS A 316 -26.09 -1.51 1.70
C LYS A 316 -25.68 -2.10 0.36
N LEU A 317 -25.41 -3.41 0.31
CA LEU A 317 -25.10 -4.13 -0.93
C LEU A 317 -26.20 -3.96 -1.98
N GLU A 318 -27.45 -4.21 -1.64
CA GLU A 318 -28.61 -4.03 -2.54
C GLU A 318 -28.70 -2.63 -3.15
N LYS A 319 -28.21 -1.60 -2.46
CA LYS A 319 -28.27 -0.21 -2.89
C LYS A 319 -27.06 0.25 -3.68
N ASN A 320 -25.99 -0.49 -3.65
CA ASN A 320 -24.71 -0.12 -4.25
C ASN A 320 -24.18 -1.21 -5.19
N LEU A 321 -25.09 -1.95 -5.85
CA LEU A 321 -24.69 -2.93 -6.86
C LEU A 321 -24.09 -2.27 -8.10
N ASP A 322 -24.41 -1.03 -8.35
CA ASP A 322 -23.84 -0.18 -9.40
C ASP A 322 -22.42 0.30 -9.08
N GLU A 323 -21.99 0.20 -7.82
CA GLU A 323 -20.63 0.49 -7.38
C GLU A 323 -19.70 -0.74 -7.44
N VAL A 324 -20.22 -1.90 -7.86
CA VAL A 324 -19.39 -3.08 -8.07
C VAL A 324 -18.55 -2.87 -9.31
N ASP A 325 -17.24 -2.90 -9.11
CA ASP A 325 -16.24 -2.79 -10.17
C ASP A 325 -15.45 -4.09 -10.32
N PHE A 326 -14.59 -4.20 -11.33
CA PHE A 326 -13.89 -5.43 -11.63
C PHE A 326 -12.48 -5.20 -12.16
N TYR A 327 -11.61 -6.19 -11.96
CA TYR A 327 -10.35 -6.31 -12.68
C TYR A 327 -10.08 -7.78 -13.01
N LEU A 328 -9.15 -8.01 -13.95
CA LEU A 328 -8.77 -9.35 -14.38
C LEU A 328 -7.49 -9.79 -13.69
N THR A 329 -7.43 -11.08 -13.36
CA THR A 329 -6.25 -11.77 -12.85
C THR A 329 -5.82 -12.85 -13.86
N GLU A 330 -4.77 -13.60 -13.53
CA GLU A 330 -4.38 -14.77 -14.32
C GLU A 330 -5.47 -15.87 -14.31
N GLU A 331 -6.25 -15.95 -13.23
CA GLU A 331 -7.23 -17.01 -12.99
C GLU A 331 -8.66 -16.65 -13.45
N GLY A 332 -8.99 -15.35 -13.51
CA GLY A 332 -10.35 -14.95 -13.85
C GLY A 332 -10.69 -13.48 -13.69
N ILE A 333 -11.90 -13.24 -13.17
CA ILE A 333 -12.43 -11.90 -12.93
C ILE A 333 -12.62 -11.72 -11.42
N VAL A 334 -12.03 -10.67 -10.87
CA VAL A 334 -12.28 -10.22 -9.50
C VAL A 334 -13.30 -9.10 -9.54
N PHE A 335 -14.38 -9.25 -8.79
CA PHE A 335 -15.35 -8.20 -8.51
C PHE A 335 -15.08 -7.61 -7.14
N TYR A 336 -15.16 -6.31 -7.01
CA TYR A 336 -14.91 -5.64 -5.75
C TYR A 336 -15.85 -4.47 -5.47
N LEU A 337 -15.99 -4.15 -4.18
CA LEU A 337 -16.60 -2.93 -3.67
C LEU A 337 -15.55 -2.15 -2.89
N SER A 338 -15.49 -0.86 -3.13
CA SER A 338 -14.57 0.05 -2.44
C SER A 338 -14.80 0.07 -0.92
N PRO A 339 -13.77 0.45 -0.12
CA PRO A 339 -13.88 0.55 1.33
C PRO A 339 -15.02 1.44 1.79
N GLY A 340 -15.66 1.10 2.89
CA GLY A 340 -16.75 1.90 3.48
C GLY A 340 -18.14 1.64 2.89
N ILE A 341 -18.26 0.89 1.79
CA ILE A 341 -19.57 0.58 1.19
C ILE A 341 -20.34 -0.41 2.04
N ILE A 342 -19.85 -1.65 2.16
CA ILE A 342 -20.53 -2.71 2.96
C ILE A 342 -19.79 -3.09 4.23
N ALA A 343 -18.53 -2.69 4.35
CA ALA A 343 -17.65 -2.91 5.50
C ALA A 343 -16.99 -1.60 5.92
N PRO A 344 -16.47 -1.49 7.17
CA PRO A 344 -15.72 -0.32 7.59
C PRO A 344 -14.50 -0.06 6.69
N PRO A 345 -14.07 1.20 6.49
CA PRO A 345 -12.94 1.52 5.61
C PRO A 345 -11.65 0.77 5.95
N GLU A 346 -11.40 0.51 7.21
CA GLU A 346 -10.25 -0.25 7.70
C GLU A 346 -10.24 -1.73 7.28
N THR A 347 -11.38 -2.27 6.85
CA THR A 347 -11.49 -3.62 6.28
C THR A 347 -10.90 -3.69 4.86
N GLY A 348 -10.82 -2.56 4.17
CA GLY A 348 -10.39 -2.49 2.80
C GLY A 348 -11.48 -2.73 1.78
N ALA A 349 -11.10 -2.93 0.53
CA ALA A 349 -12.02 -3.35 -0.51
C ALA A 349 -12.50 -4.77 -0.24
N VAL A 350 -13.80 -5.00 -0.37
CA VAL A 350 -14.39 -6.34 -0.27
C VAL A 350 -14.48 -6.93 -1.66
N SER A 351 -13.90 -8.11 -1.88
CA SER A 351 -13.83 -8.70 -3.21
C SER A 351 -14.07 -10.20 -3.22
N PHE A 352 -14.41 -10.72 -4.39
CA PHE A 352 -14.40 -12.16 -4.67
C PHE A 352 -13.95 -12.39 -6.12
N GLU A 353 -13.39 -13.56 -6.38
CA GLU A 353 -12.90 -13.95 -7.69
C GLU A 353 -13.75 -15.09 -8.27
N ILE A 354 -13.98 -15.03 -9.56
CA ILE A 354 -14.55 -16.13 -10.33
C ILE A 354 -13.54 -16.60 -11.38
N THR A 355 -13.37 -17.92 -11.51
CA THR A 355 -12.56 -18.47 -12.60
C THR A 355 -13.26 -18.22 -13.94
N TYR A 356 -12.53 -17.64 -14.89
CA TYR A 356 -13.02 -17.31 -16.22
C TYR A 356 -11.95 -17.56 -17.28
N GLU A 357 -12.31 -18.24 -18.36
CA GLU A 357 -11.43 -18.47 -19.51
C GLU A 357 -11.73 -17.45 -20.61
N PHE A 358 -10.76 -16.58 -20.89
CA PHE A 358 -10.83 -15.51 -21.89
C PHE A 358 -10.64 -15.99 -23.33
#